data_d5dfcd3ffc4f54d979555160863ede58
#
_entry.id   d5dfcd3ffc4f54d979555160863ede58
#
_cell.length_a   1.000
_cell.length_b   1.000
_cell.length_c   1.000
_cell.angle_alpha   90.00
_cell.angle_beta   90.00
_cell.angle_gamma   90.00
#
_symmetry.space_group_name_H-M   'P 1'
#
loop_
_entity.id
_entity.type
_entity.pdbx_description
1 polymer ?
#
loop_
_entity_poly.entity_id
_entity_poly.type
_entity_poly.pdbx_seq_one_letter_code
_entity_poly.pdbx_strand_id
1 'polypeptide(L)'
;TDCGQPRLAVDRVFSLQGIGTIATGTLTGGTIRQGQSVEAYPPGKTSRIRSVQSHNQGKNLALPGTRTALSLSELTREELPRGATLTLRELAGTTQTIDVYLERSPRLPTDSTPLRNDTRVRIHHGSGHWPARLVLTEGKILEPGEKRLAQLRMEQPACIWPGDRIVIRNWPES
;
A
#
# COMPACT_ATOMS: atom_id res chain seq x y z
N THR A 1 -9.21 6.31 13.11
CA THR A 1 -9.45 7.77 13.15
C THR A 1 -9.70 8.24 11.73
N ASP A 2 -10.72 9.06 11.52
CA ASP A 2 -10.99 9.73 10.26
C ASP A 2 -10.17 11.03 10.23
N CYS A 3 -9.23 11.13 9.30
CA CYS A 3 -8.40 12.32 9.09
C CYS A 3 -8.67 12.97 7.72
N GLY A 4 -9.78 12.62 7.07
CA GLY A 4 -10.17 13.15 5.76
C GLY A 4 -9.35 12.64 4.57
N GLN A 5 -8.52 11.62 4.79
CA GLN A 5 -7.61 11.05 3.78
C GLN A 5 -7.89 9.55 3.58
N PRO A 6 -9.05 9.18 3.01
CA PRO A 6 -9.41 7.78 2.86
C PRO A 6 -8.46 7.05 1.93
N ARG A 7 -8.04 5.85 2.34
CA ARG A 7 -7.23 4.93 1.56
C ARG A 7 -7.75 3.52 1.68
N LEU A 8 -8.08 2.90 0.57
CA LEU A 8 -8.39 1.48 0.50
C LEU A 8 -7.19 0.74 -0.10
N ALA A 9 -6.47 -0.02 0.71
CA ALA A 9 -5.41 -0.91 0.24
C ALA A 9 -6.06 -2.14 -0.41
N VAL A 10 -6.01 -2.21 -1.73
CA VAL A 10 -6.68 -3.26 -2.52
C VAL A 10 -6.01 -4.62 -2.31
N ASP A 11 -6.72 -5.58 -1.76
CA ASP A 11 -6.24 -6.94 -1.54
C ASP A 11 -6.80 -7.98 -2.52
N ARG A 12 -8.01 -7.74 -3.05
CA ARG A 12 -8.64 -8.59 -4.06
C ARG A 12 -9.42 -7.74 -5.05
N VAL A 13 -9.42 -8.18 -6.30
CA VAL A 13 -10.23 -7.60 -7.37
C VAL A 13 -10.89 -8.73 -8.14
N PHE A 14 -12.16 -8.57 -8.42
CA PHE A 14 -12.93 -9.49 -9.26
C PHE A 14 -13.98 -8.74 -10.07
N SER A 15 -14.39 -9.32 -11.17
CA SER A 15 -15.45 -8.78 -12.02
C SER A 15 -16.72 -9.61 -11.85
N LEU A 16 -17.85 -8.94 -11.70
CA LEU A 16 -19.17 -9.55 -11.68
C LEU A 16 -19.96 -9.08 -12.90
N GLN A 17 -20.59 -10.03 -13.59
CA GLN A 17 -21.43 -9.74 -14.75
C GLN A 17 -22.56 -8.79 -14.36
N GLY A 18 -22.73 -7.70 -15.11
CA GLY A 18 -23.76 -6.65 -14.87
C GLY A 18 -23.41 -5.64 -13.77
N ILE A 19 -22.39 -5.91 -12.92
CA ILE A 19 -21.99 -5.01 -11.84
C ILE A 19 -20.68 -4.27 -12.15
N GLY A 20 -19.75 -4.95 -12.84
CA GLY A 20 -18.44 -4.41 -13.18
C GLY A 20 -17.35 -4.88 -12.22
N THR A 21 -16.32 -4.08 -12.07
CA THR A 21 -15.14 -4.40 -11.24
C THR A 21 -15.40 -4.08 -9.76
N ILE A 22 -15.11 -5.05 -8.91
CA ILE A 22 -15.20 -4.89 -7.45
C ILE A 22 -13.80 -5.00 -6.85
N ALA A 23 -13.40 -3.96 -6.14
CA ALA A 23 -12.19 -3.92 -5.35
C ALA A 23 -12.50 -4.09 -3.88
N THR A 24 -11.78 -4.98 -3.18
CA THR A 24 -11.91 -5.15 -1.73
C THR A 24 -10.60 -4.82 -1.02
N GLY A 25 -10.73 -4.36 0.21
CA GLY A 25 -9.60 -4.02 1.05
C GLY A 25 -10.02 -3.48 2.41
N THR A 26 -9.04 -3.06 3.19
CA THR A 26 -9.29 -2.34 4.44
C THR A 26 -9.22 -0.84 4.17
N LEU A 27 -10.31 -0.13 4.48
CA LEU A 27 -10.35 1.31 4.41
C LEU A 27 -9.67 1.92 5.64
N THR A 28 -8.80 2.89 5.43
CA THR A 28 -8.11 3.63 6.50
C THR A 28 -8.16 5.13 6.22
N GLY A 29 -7.86 5.96 7.21
CA GLY A 29 -7.58 7.38 7.08
C GLY A 29 -8.77 8.28 6.76
N GLY A 30 -9.91 7.76 6.37
CA GLY A 30 -11.08 8.58 6.07
C GLY A 30 -12.26 7.79 5.59
N THR A 31 -13.36 8.49 5.36
CA THR A 31 -14.65 7.94 4.92
C THR A 31 -14.78 8.01 3.40
N ILE A 32 -15.31 6.95 2.80
CA ILE A 32 -15.66 6.89 1.36
C ILE A 32 -17.18 6.76 1.21
N ARG A 33 -17.76 7.44 0.24
CA ARG A 33 -19.21 7.43 -0.04
C ARG A 33 -19.52 6.92 -1.44
N GLN A 34 -20.65 6.30 -1.60
CA GLN A 34 -21.22 5.99 -2.91
C GLN A 34 -21.34 7.27 -3.75
N GLY A 35 -21.06 7.16 -5.04
CA GLY A 35 -21.11 8.27 -5.99
C GLY A 35 -19.84 9.14 -6.03
N GLN A 36 -18.94 9.04 -5.08
CA GLN A 36 -17.66 9.74 -5.12
C GLN A 36 -16.75 9.18 -6.23
N SER A 37 -15.86 10.03 -6.72
CA SER A 37 -14.77 9.63 -7.61
C SER A 37 -13.55 9.28 -6.78
N VAL A 38 -12.94 8.14 -7.07
CA VAL A 38 -11.66 7.68 -6.52
C VAL A 38 -10.63 7.54 -7.62
N GLU A 39 -9.38 7.61 -7.22
CA GLU A 39 -8.24 7.40 -8.10
C GLU A 39 -7.43 6.19 -7.60
N ALA A 40 -7.00 5.34 -8.55
CA ALA A 40 -6.23 4.14 -8.28
C ALA A 40 -4.74 4.40 -8.50
N TYR A 41 -3.91 4.06 -7.53
CA TYR A 41 -2.45 4.20 -7.59
C TYR A 41 -1.74 2.86 -7.36
N PRO A 42 -0.88 2.39 -8.28
CA PRO A 42 -0.95 2.72 -9.70
C PRO A 42 -2.28 2.28 -10.31
N PRO A 43 -2.73 2.70 -11.45
CA PRO A 43 -2.04 3.39 -12.53
C PRO A 43 -2.27 4.92 -12.62
N GLY A 44 -2.92 5.56 -11.65
CA GLY A 44 -3.32 6.97 -11.73
C GLY A 44 -4.63 7.16 -12.51
N LYS A 45 -5.52 6.16 -12.52
CA LYS A 45 -6.80 6.21 -13.20
C LYS A 45 -7.95 6.46 -12.23
N THR A 46 -8.87 7.29 -12.67
CA THR A 46 -10.08 7.65 -11.90
C THR A 46 -11.22 6.68 -12.16
N SER A 47 -12.03 6.43 -11.16
CA SER A 47 -13.29 5.71 -11.30
C SER A 47 -14.34 6.22 -10.33
N ARG A 48 -15.61 6.17 -10.75
CA ARG A 48 -16.74 6.46 -9.87
C ARG A 48 -17.15 5.23 -9.07
N ILE A 49 -17.43 5.42 -7.80
CA ILE A 49 -17.96 4.38 -6.91
C ILE A 49 -19.47 4.21 -7.18
N ARG A 50 -19.86 3.07 -7.75
CA ARG A 50 -21.27 2.72 -7.97
C ARG A 50 -21.97 2.25 -6.71
N SER A 51 -21.27 1.44 -5.91
CA SER A 51 -21.81 0.94 -4.65
C SER A 51 -20.68 0.69 -3.64
N VAL A 52 -21.05 0.77 -2.39
CA VAL A 52 -20.20 0.50 -1.23
C VAL A 52 -20.81 -0.66 -0.45
N GLN A 53 -20.02 -1.64 -0.06
CA GLN A 53 -20.43 -2.73 0.81
C GLN A 53 -19.43 -2.89 1.96
N SER A 54 -19.96 -3.13 3.16
CA SER A 54 -19.18 -3.50 4.33
C SER A 54 -19.92 -4.60 5.09
N HIS A 55 -19.21 -5.66 5.50
CA HIS A 55 -19.80 -6.82 6.17
C HIS A 55 -20.96 -7.47 5.37
N ASN A 56 -20.79 -7.59 4.03
CA ASN A 56 -21.80 -8.11 3.09
C ASN A 56 -23.13 -7.33 3.07
N GLN A 57 -23.14 -6.10 3.52
CA GLN A 57 -24.28 -5.21 3.47
C GLN A 57 -23.99 -3.99 2.63
N GLY A 58 -24.94 -3.63 1.74
CA GLY A 58 -24.91 -2.37 1.02
C GLY A 58 -24.96 -1.19 1.99
N LYS A 59 -24.11 -0.21 1.76
CA LYS A 59 -23.99 1.02 2.57
C LYS A 59 -23.88 2.22 1.66
N ASN A 60 -24.33 3.38 2.09
CA ASN A 60 -24.09 4.63 1.38
C ASN A 60 -22.67 5.17 1.64
N LEU A 61 -22.02 4.70 2.70
CA LEU A 61 -20.66 5.09 3.08
C LEU A 61 -19.92 3.94 3.77
N ALA A 62 -18.60 3.96 3.70
CA ALA A 62 -17.69 3.12 4.49
C ALA A 62 -16.87 4.00 5.43
N LEU A 63 -16.65 3.50 6.65
CA LEU A 63 -15.87 4.17 7.68
C LEU A 63 -14.43 3.61 7.73
N PRO A 64 -13.45 4.39 8.17
CA PRO A 64 -12.08 3.89 8.38
C PRO A 64 -12.05 2.77 9.42
N GLY A 65 -11.15 1.80 9.21
CA GLY A 65 -11.02 0.61 10.02
C GLY A 65 -11.93 -0.55 9.58
N THR A 66 -12.72 -0.39 8.51
CA THR A 66 -13.63 -1.43 8.04
C THR A 66 -13.12 -2.13 6.78
N ARG A 67 -13.45 -3.42 6.68
CA ARG A 67 -13.31 -4.14 5.43
C ARG A 67 -14.41 -3.70 4.47
N THR A 68 -13.99 -3.20 3.32
CA THR A 68 -14.87 -2.52 2.37
C THR A 68 -14.73 -3.11 0.98
N ALA A 69 -15.84 -3.25 0.28
CA ALA A 69 -15.90 -3.55 -1.15
C ALA A 69 -16.47 -2.34 -1.90
N LEU A 70 -15.79 -1.92 -2.94
CA LEU A 70 -16.19 -0.82 -3.81
C LEU A 70 -16.46 -1.37 -5.22
N SER A 71 -17.65 -1.12 -5.76
CA SER A 71 -17.94 -1.36 -7.19
C SER A 71 -17.52 -0.12 -7.97
N LEU A 72 -16.69 -0.33 -8.99
CA LEU A 72 -16.05 0.71 -9.80
C LEU A 72 -16.53 0.60 -11.24
N SER A 73 -16.82 1.75 -11.89
CA SER A 73 -17.41 1.79 -13.21
C SER A 73 -16.39 1.86 -14.35
N GLU A 74 -15.25 2.52 -14.14
CA GLU A 74 -14.31 2.86 -15.21
C GLU A 74 -12.95 2.15 -15.07
N LEU A 75 -12.80 1.25 -14.09
CA LEU A 75 -11.58 0.46 -13.92
C LEU A 75 -11.84 -1.01 -14.21
N THR A 76 -10.93 -1.64 -14.92
CA THR A 76 -10.92 -3.08 -15.14
C THR A 76 -10.14 -3.79 -14.03
N ARG A 77 -10.29 -5.11 -13.96
CA ARG A 77 -9.54 -5.95 -13.02
C ARG A 77 -8.02 -5.88 -13.27
N GLU A 78 -7.63 -5.82 -14.53
CA GLU A 78 -6.23 -5.79 -14.98
C GLU A 78 -5.55 -4.47 -14.61
N GLU A 79 -6.32 -3.39 -14.56
CA GLU A 79 -5.85 -2.06 -14.19
C GLU A 79 -5.72 -1.84 -12.68
N LEU A 80 -6.23 -2.76 -11.88
CA LEU A 80 -6.25 -2.65 -10.43
C LEU A 80 -5.53 -3.82 -9.77
N PRO A 81 -4.18 -3.86 -9.81
CA PRO A 81 -3.43 -4.96 -9.23
C PRO A 81 -3.57 -4.99 -7.70
N ARG A 82 -3.33 -6.16 -7.11
CA ARG A 82 -3.18 -6.28 -5.67
C ARG A 82 -2.05 -5.36 -5.19
N GLY A 83 -2.29 -4.62 -4.13
CA GLY A 83 -1.36 -3.61 -3.61
C GLY A 83 -1.65 -2.20 -4.13
N ALA A 84 -2.53 -2.04 -5.13
CA ALA A 84 -3.00 -0.72 -5.49
C ALA A 84 -3.72 -0.05 -4.33
N THR A 85 -3.66 1.27 -4.29
CA THR A 85 -4.39 2.10 -3.33
C THR A 85 -5.49 2.87 -4.06
N LEU A 86 -6.72 2.76 -3.57
CA LEU A 86 -7.82 3.64 -3.98
C LEU A 86 -7.95 4.76 -2.95
N THR A 87 -7.94 6.00 -3.41
CA THR A 87 -8.13 7.19 -2.58
C THR A 87 -8.97 8.23 -3.31
N LEU A 88 -9.38 9.30 -2.63
CA LEU A 88 -10.03 10.42 -3.32
C LEU A 88 -9.03 11.08 -4.27
N ARG A 89 -9.58 11.68 -5.32
CA ARG A 89 -8.80 12.36 -6.34
C ARG A 89 -7.89 13.43 -5.73
N GLU A 90 -6.67 13.55 -6.27
CA GLU A 90 -5.67 14.57 -5.90
C GLU A 90 -5.09 14.45 -4.47
N LEU A 91 -5.44 13.39 -3.72
CA LEU A 91 -4.89 13.18 -2.37
C LEU A 91 -3.58 12.41 -2.36
N ALA A 92 -3.20 11.76 -3.45
CA ALA A 92 -2.03 10.89 -3.47
C ALA A 92 -1.25 10.99 -4.80
N GLY A 93 -0.14 10.33 -4.83
CA GLY A 93 0.70 10.11 -5.99
C GLY A 93 1.52 8.84 -5.80
N THR A 94 2.35 8.54 -6.76
CA THR A 94 3.29 7.42 -6.67
C THR A 94 4.72 7.93 -6.58
N THR A 95 5.54 7.19 -5.88
CA THR A 95 7.00 7.43 -5.79
C THR A 95 7.76 6.13 -5.96
N GLN A 96 9.00 6.23 -6.45
CA GLN A 96 9.95 5.10 -6.48
C GLN A 96 11.04 5.24 -5.40
N THR A 97 11.09 6.38 -4.69
CA THR A 97 12.11 6.62 -3.67
C THR A 97 11.44 7.17 -2.42
N ILE A 98 11.75 6.57 -1.29
CA ILE A 98 11.29 7.03 0.02
C ILE A 98 12.45 7.03 1.02
N ASP A 99 12.47 8.05 1.87
CA ASP A 99 13.35 8.08 3.02
C ASP A 99 12.61 7.52 4.23
N VAL A 100 13.29 6.67 4.98
CA VAL A 100 12.70 5.92 6.09
C VAL A 100 13.59 5.95 7.31
N TYR A 101 12.98 5.92 8.49
CA TYR A 101 13.66 5.59 9.73
C TYR A 101 13.55 4.09 9.97
N LEU A 102 14.63 3.38 9.65
CA LEU A 102 14.66 1.92 9.65
C LEU A 102 15.16 1.40 11.01
N GLU A 103 14.38 0.52 11.61
CA GLU A 103 14.76 -0.25 12.79
C GLU A 103 14.95 -1.71 12.42
N ARG A 104 16.12 -2.28 12.71
CA ARG A 104 16.34 -3.71 12.62
C ARG A 104 15.94 -4.38 13.92
N SER A 105 15.01 -5.33 13.85
CA SER A 105 14.47 -5.98 15.05
C SER A 105 15.57 -6.56 15.94
N PRO A 106 15.59 -6.26 17.25
CA PRO A 106 16.53 -6.87 18.18
C PRO A 106 16.23 -8.35 18.45
N ARG A 107 15.08 -8.86 18.01
CA ARG A 107 14.66 -10.27 18.19
C ARG A 107 15.15 -11.19 17.07
N LEU A 108 15.89 -10.65 16.10
CA LEU A 108 16.46 -11.48 15.04
C LEU A 108 17.54 -12.39 15.63
N PRO A 109 17.65 -13.65 15.15
CA PRO A 109 18.76 -14.54 15.53
C PRO A 109 20.12 -13.89 15.24
N THR A 110 21.11 -14.21 16.03
CA THR A 110 22.49 -13.66 15.89
C THR A 110 23.16 -14.07 14.59
N ASP A 111 22.74 -15.19 14.00
CA ASP A 111 23.20 -15.72 12.72
C ASP A 111 22.37 -15.19 11.52
N SER A 112 21.43 -14.28 11.77
CA SER A 112 20.63 -13.69 10.68
C SER A 112 21.51 -12.92 9.73
N THR A 113 21.26 -13.07 8.42
CA THR A 113 21.96 -12.36 7.33
C THR A 113 22.05 -10.87 7.63
N PRO A 114 23.25 -10.28 7.67
CA PRO A 114 23.42 -8.85 7.91
C PRO A 114 22.66 -7.99 6.89
N LEU A 115 21.99 -6.94 7.37
CA LEU A 115 21.36 -5.98 6.48
C LEU A 115 22.39 -4.94 6.03
N ARG A 116 22.91 -5.13 4.83
CA ARG A 116 24.00 -4.32 4.28
C ARG A 116 23.48 -3.17 3.42
N ASN A 117 24.30 -2.14 3.29
CA ASN A 117 24.09 -1.10 2.30
C ASN A 117 24.03 -1.74 0.89
N ASP A 118 23.19 -1.19 0.03
CA ASP A 118 22.94 -1.63 -1.34
C ASP A 118 22.33 -3.05 -1.48
N THR A 119 21.75 -3.59 -0.39
CA THR A 119 21.07 -4.89 -0.42
C THR A 119 19.72 -4.77 -1.12
N ARG A 120 19.40 -5.73 -1.98
CA ARG A 120 18.05 -5.89 -2.52
C ARG A 120 17.11 -6.45 -1.44
N VAL A 121 16.00 -5.78 -1.24
CA VAL A 121 15.01 -6.10 -0.21
C VAL A 121 13.62 -6.14 -0.80
N ARG A 122 12.66 -6.69 -0.06
CA ARG A 122 11.24 -6.61 -0.36
C ARG A 122 10.56 -5.72 0.67
N ILE A 123 9.92 -4.66 0.19
CA ILE A 123 9.10 -3.76 1.01
C ILE A 123 7.68 -4.29 1.02
N HIS A 124 7.05 -4.36 2.19
CA HIS A 124 5.64 -4.66 2.37
C HIS A 124 4.94 -3.42 2.94
N HIS A 125 3.88 -2.99 2.25
CA HIS A 125 3.04 -1.88 2.67
C HIS A 125 1.58 -2.15 2.26
N GLY A 126 0.63 -1.90 3.15
CA GLY A 126 -0.77 -2.21 2.89
C GLY A 126 -0.97 -3.68 2.51
N SER A 127 -1.52 -3.92 1.34
CA SER A 127 -1.73 -5.27 0.78
C SER A 127 -0.70 -5.67 -0.27
N GLY A 128 0.24 -4.77 -0.60
CA GLY A 128 1.23 -4.95 -1.66
C GLY A 128 2.65 -5.21 -1.16
N HIS A 129 3.52 -5.48 -2.11
CA HIS A 129 4.95 -5.59 -1.86
C HIS A 129 5.74 -5.16 -3.11
N TRP A 130 6.91 -4.56 -2.90
CA TRP A 130 7.76 -4.03 -3.96
C TRP A 130 9.20 -4.45 -3.75
N PRO A 131 9.89 -4.90 -4.81
CA PRO A 131 11.35 -5.00 -4.80
C PRO A 131 11.94 -3.59 -4.64
N ALA A 132 12.97 -3.50 -3.82
CA ALA A 132 13.66 -2.24 -3.60
C ALA A 132 15.14 -2.49 -3.28
N ARG A 133 15.93 -1.45 -3.43
CA ARG A 133 17.31 -1.39 -2.98
C ARG A 133 17.41 -0.52 -1.75
N LEU A 134 18.02 -1.05 -0.69
CA LEU A 134 18.26 -0.34 0.55
C LEU A 134 19.55 0.47 0.45
N VAL A 135 19.49 1.76 0.69
CA VAL A 135 20.63 2.65 0.79
C VAL A 135 20.70 3.22 2.20
N LEU A 136 21.71 2.83 2.97
CA LEU A 136 21.97 3.39 4.29
C LEU A 136 22.61 4.77 4.14
N THR A 137 22.15 5.76 4.90
CA THR A 137 22.74 7.11 4.89
C THR A 137 24.13 7.13 5.51
N GLU A 138 24.38 6.24 6.46
CA GLU A 138 25.64 6.11 7.18
C GLU A 138 25.99 4.65 7.42
N GLY A 139 27.28 4.32 7.39
CA GLY A 139 27.79 2.98 7.63
C GLY A 139 27.47 1.99 6.51
N LYS A 140 27.93 0.76 6.66
CA LYS A 140 27.78 -0.30 5.64
C LYS A 140 26.84 -1.41 6.07
N ILE A 141 26.53 -1.51 7.34
CA ILE A 141 25.74 -2.59 7.94
C ILE A 141 24.81 -1.98 8.99
N LEU A 142 23.59 -2.50 9.08
CA LEU A 142 22.65 -2.24 10.16
C LEU A 142 22.53 -3.51 11.02
N GLU A 143 22.94 -3.42 12.27
CA GLU A 143 22.94 -4.54 13.21
C GLU A 143 21.58 -4.69 13.91
N PRO A 144 21.24 -5.89 14.45
CA PRO A 144 20.03 -6.08 15.23
C PRO A 144 19.94 -5.08 16.40
N GLY A 145 18.77 -4.44 16.57
CA GLY A 145 18.53 -3.41 17.56
C GLY A 145 18.90 -1.99 17.13
N GLU A 146 19.67 -1.83 16.07
CA GLU A 146 20.01 -0.51 15.55
C GLU A 146 18.85 0.14 14.80
N LYS A 147 18.87 1.48 14.82
CA LYS A 147 17.95 2.35 14.08
C LYS A 147 18.76 3.34 13.28
N ARG A 148 18.35 3.56 12.01
CA ARG A 148 19.09 4.46 11.13
C ARG A 148 18.19 5.05 10.05
N LEU A 149 18.52 6.25 9.59
CA LEU A 149 17.95 6.79 8.38
C LEU A 149 18.44 5.99 7.18
N ALA A 150 17.54 5.69 6.28
CA ALA A 150 17.84 4.97 5.05
C ALA A 150 16.93 5.44 3.92
N GLN A 151 17.35 5.23 2.70
CA GLN A 151 16.55 5.43 1.51
C GLN A 151 16.21 4.08 0.89
N LEU A 152 14.96 3.91 0.50
CA LEU A 152 14.48 2.75 -0.24
C LEU A 152 14.17 3.17 -1.67
N ARG A 153 14.86 2.57 -2.63
CA ARG A 153 14.68 2.79 -4.06
C ARG A 153 13.94 1.60 -4.66
N MET A 154 12.67 1.80 -4.94
CA MET A 154 11.77 0.77 -5.45
C MET A 154 11.93 0.58 -6.95
N GLU A 155 11.81 -0.66 -7.43
CA GLU A 155 11.87 -0.97 -8.87
C GLU A 155 10.59 -0.56 -9.61
N GLN A 156 9.49 -0.38 -8.89
CA GLN A 156 8.19 0.06 -9.41
C GLN A 156 7.59 1.15 -8.52
N PRO A 157 6.78 2.06 -9.08
CA PRO A 157 6.11 3.08 -8.29
C PRO A 157 5.16 2.48 -7.24
N ALA A 158 5.12 3.05 -6.06
CA ALA A 158 4.19 2.70 -4.99
C ALA A 158 3.52 3.95 -4.42
N CYS A 159 2.30 3.80 -3.92
CA CYS A 159 1.57 4.84 -3.23
C CYS A 159 1.83 4.70 -1.72
N ILE A 160 2.82 5.43 -1.24
CA ILE A 160 3.25 5.45 0.17
C ILE A 160 3.26 6.90 0.64
N TRP A 161 2.70 7.14 1.82
CA TRP A 161 2.56 8.49 2.37
C TRP A 161 3.53 8.69 3.55
N PRO A 162 3.91 9.95 3.83
CA PRO A 162 4.66 10.26 5.03
C PRO A 162 3.94 9.77 6.28
N GLY A 163 4.68 9.08 7.17
CA GLY A 163 4.15 8.47 8.39
C GLY A 163 3.61 7.04 8.21
N ASP A 164 3.56 6.51 7.00
CA ASP A 164 3.19 5.11 6.79
C ASP A 164 4.23 4.17 7.39
N ARG A 165 3.74 3.05 7.93
CA ARG A 165 4.59 1.96 8.41
C ARG A 165 4.79 0.94 7.31
N ILE A 166 6.04 0.55 7.12
CA ILE A 166 6.44 -0.47 6.16
C ILE A 166 7.20 -1.58 6.87
N VAL A 167 7.18 -2.77 6.30
CA VAL A 167 7.99 -3.90 6.73
C VAL A 167 8.96 -4.26 5.62
N ILE A 168 10.23 -4.42 5.96
CA ILE A 168 11.26 -4.86 5.04
C ILE A 168 11.58 -6.33 5.33
N ARG A 169 11.69 -7.11 4.28
CA ARG A 169 12.19 -8.49 4.32
C ARG A 169 13.37 -8.64 3.39
N ASN A 170 14.28 -9.54 3.75
CA ASN A 170 15.35 -9.92 2.85
C ASN A 170 14.76 -10.46 1.54
N TRP A 171 15.44 -10.20 0.44
CA TRP A 171 15.09 -10.84 -0.81
C TRP A 171 15.30 -12.34 -0.66
N PRO A 172 14.34 -13.21 -1.03
CA PRO A 172 14.57 -14.64 -0.98
C PRO A 172 15.71 -14.98 -1.94
N GLU A 173 16.72 -15.65 -1.44
CA GLU A 173 17.72 -16.28 -2.28
C GLU A 173 17.01 -17.40 -3.04
N SER A 174 17.22 -17.44 -4.36
CA SER A 174 16.68 -18.44 -5.29
C SER A 174 17.38 -19.76 -5.13
#